data_1af94fec64880877fb4b07de933d4115
#
_entry.id   1af94fec64880877fb4b07de933d4115
#
_cell.length_a   1.000
_cell.length_b   1.000
_cell.length_c   1.000
_cell.angle_alpha   90.00
_cell.angle_beta   90.00
_cell.angle_gamma   90.00
#
_symmetry.space_group_name_H-M   'P 1'
#
loop_
_entity.id
_entity.type
_entity.pdbx_description
1 polymer ?
#
loop_
_entity_poly.entity_id
_entity_poly.type
_entity_poly.pdbx_seq_one_letter_code
_entity_poly.pdbx_strand_id
1 'polypeptide(L)'
;METTTSSPNAVASPQPQRRRNRWLLWTGRILLGLLALIVLLAASGAAYEAIMATGDARRYPPPGQLVDVGGHRLHLHCVGQGSPTVVLDAGLGEFSLAWGAVQPQAATSTRVCAYDRAGLGWSEPGPSQRSPQQFAAELHMLLTKSGERGPYVLVAHSISGKTARLFASQHPNEVAGMVLVDARHEAVDERLTLEQLTAEDDQQRQFQNMIKWMARFGLVRLLWAPAWPSVQPGSENLSPETRTAIGVLQARPRQIENALAEGAARTDSNSLLRSAAPLGDKPLIVLASAQSIDHLPFWRKHSKA
;
A
#
# COMPACT_ATOMS: atom_id res chain seq x y z
N MET A 1 -77.87 71.81 4.00
CA MET A 1 -77.16 71.20 5.11
C MET A 1 -76.48 69.96 4.55
N GLU A 2 -75.27 70.14 3.99
CA GLU A 2 -74.47 69.07 3.43
C GLU A 2 -73.42 68.69 4.46
N THR A 3 -73.41 67.44 4.88
CA THR A 3 -72.40 66.89 5.76
C THR A 3 -71.41 66.12 4.91
N THR A 4 -70.23 66.68 4.71
CA THR A 4 -69.08 66.05 4.10
C THR A 4 -68.42 65.11 5.10
N THR A 5 -68.46 63.77 4.85
CA THR A 5 -67.75 62.76 5.59
C THR A 5 -66.34 62.57 4.93
N SER A 6 -65.32 62.94 5.67
CA SER A 6 -63.92 62.71 5.29
C SER A 6 -63.53 61.25 5.60
N SER A 7 -63.01 60.58 4.57
CA SER A 7 -62.45 59.21 4.63
C SER A 7 -61.08 59.23 5.34
N PRO A 8 -60.75 58.28 6.23
CA PRO A 8 -59.45 58.23 6.88
C PRO A 8 -58.39 57.65 5.95
N ASN A 9 -57.29 58.34 5.89
CA ASN A 9 -56.08 57.93 5.16
C ASN A 9 -55.57 56.59 5.65
N ALA A 10 -55.44 55.61 4.72
CA ALA A 10 -54.79 54.35 4.96
C ALA A 10 -53.26 54.56 5.01
N VAL A 11 -52.70 54.34 6.19
CA VAL A 11 -51.24 54.33 6.38
C VAL A 11 -50.64 53.05 5.74
N ALA A 12 -49.90 53.23 4.68
CA ALA A 12 -49.17 52.12 4.05
C ALA A 12 -48.01 51.64 4.95
N SER A 13 -48.06 50.36 5.37
CA SER A 13 -47.00 49.72 6.15
C SER A 13 -45.74 49.51 5.32
N PRO A 14 -44.53 49.75 5.87
CA PRO A 14 -43.28 49.61 5.12
C PRO A 14 -42.98 48.13 4.88
N GLN A 15 -42.67 47.79 3.63
CA GLN A 15 -42.30 46.43 3.22
C GLN A 15 -40.85 46.12 3.59
N PRO A 16 -40.56 45.10 4.43
CA PRO A 16 -39.20 44.76 4.87
C PRO A 16 -38.46 43.76 3.95
N GLN A 17 -38.80 43.58 2.67
CA GLN A 17 -38.34 42.48 1.87
C GLN A 17 -37.00 42.67 1.09
N ARG A 18 -36.52 43.91 0.88
CA ARG A 18 -35.32 44.13 0.05
C ARG A 18 -33.97 43.83 0.73
N ARG A 19 -33.83 43.86 2.04
CA ARG A 19 -32.56 43.61 2.73
C ARG A 19 -32.22 42.13 2.83
N ARG A 20 -33.19 41.26 2.96
CA ARG A 20 -33.02 39.79 3.11
C ARG A 20 -32.46 39.13 1.83
N ASN A 21 -32.88 39.60 0.64
CA ASN A 21 -32.42 39.07 -0.64
C ASN A 21 -30.96 39.42 -0.98
N ARG A 22 -30.47 40.57 -0.52
CA ARG A 22 -29.07 40.97 -0.75
C ARG A 22 -28.09 40.09 0.03
N TRP A 23 -28.43 39.72 1.25
CA TRP A 23 -27.61 38.86 2.09
C TRP A 23 -27.49 37.45 1.49
N LEU A 24 -28.58 36.89 1.00
CA LEU A 24 -28.60 35.61 0.29
C LEU A 24 -27.73 35.62 -1.00
N LEU A 25 -27.73 36.72 -1.71
CA LEU A 25 -26.91 36.90 -2.90
C LEU A 25 -25.40 36.98 -2.53
N TRP A 26 -25.05 37.66 -1.45
CA TRP A 26 -23.66 37.74 -0.99
C TRP A 26 -23.16 36.40 -0.44
N THR A 27 -23.95 35.69 0.37
CA THR A 27 -23.60 34.34 0.83
C THR A 27 -23.43 33.37 -0.33
N GLY A 28 -24.34 33.43 -1.33
CA GLY A 28 -24.19 32.61 -2.53
C GLY A 28 -22.91 32.89 -3.31
N ARG A 29 -22.49 34.16 -3.45
CA ARG A 29 -21.24 34.54 -4.10
C ARG A 29 -20.03 34.09 -3.33
N ILE A 30 -20.04 34.19 -1.99
CA ILE A 30 -18.94 33.70 -1.13
C ILE A 30 -18.81 32.17 -1.25
N LEU A 31 -19.92 31.43 -1.17
CA LEU A 31 -19.93 29.99 -1.32
C LEU A 31 -19.43 29.54 -2.71
N LEU A 32 -19.86 30.24 -3.76
CA LEU A 32 -19.38 29.98 -5.13
C LEU A 32 -17.89 30.28 -5.25
N GLY A 33 -17.39 31.36 -4.67
CA GLY A 33 -15.98 31.71 -4.63
C GLY A 33 -15.14 30.69 -3.88
N LEU A 34 -15.63 30.21 -2.73
CA LEU A 34 -14.98 29.14 -1.97
C LEU A 34 -14.95 27.81 -2.75
N LEU A 35 -16.05 27.45 -3.41
CA LEU A 35 -16.11 26.26 -4.25
C LEU A 35 -15.12 26.36 -5.42
N ALA A 36 -15.10 27.51 -6.10
CA ALA A 36 -14.14 27.75 -7.19
C ALA A 36 -12.69 27.66 -6.72
N LEU A 37 -12.38 28.19 -5.53
CA LEU A 37 -11.05 28.07 -4.92
C LEU A 37 -10.69 26.62 -4.61
N ILE A 38 -11.61 25.84 -4.03
CA ILE A 38 -11.39 24.41 -3.74
C ILE A 38 -11.11 23.64 -5.03
N VAL A 39 -11.92 23.86 -6.07
CA VAL A 39 -11.74 23.21 -7.38
C VAL A 39 -10.39 23.59 -7.99
N LEU A 40 -9.98 24.85 -7.90
CA LEU A 40 -8.70 25.31 -8.42
C LEU A 40 -7.52 24.67 -7.67
N LEU A 41 -7.59 24.61 -6.35
CA LEU A 41 -6.57 23.96 -5.52
C LEU A 41 -6.47 22.45 -5.82
N ALA A 42 -7.60 21.78 -5.95
CA ALA A 42 -7.66 20.36 -6.30
C ALA A 42 -7.06 20.10 -7.70
N ALA A 43 -7.43 20.89 -8.70
CA ALA A 43 -6.89 20.79 -10.06
C ALA A 43 -5.37 21.04 -10.08
N SER A 44 -4.90 22.07 -9.35
CA SER A 44 -3.48 22.39 -9.24
C SER A 44 -2.69 21.26 -8.57
N GLY A 45 -3.24 20.67 -7.51
CA GLY A 45 -2.62 19.52 -6.81
C GLY A 45 -2.56 18.28 -7.71
N ALA A 46 -3.63 17.96 -8.43
CA ALA A 46 -3.65 16.85 -9.38
C ALA A 46 -2.66 17.06 -10.54
N ALA A 47 -2.56 18.27 -11.08
CA ALA A 47 -1.58 18.62 -12.11
C ALA A 47 -0.14 18.50 -11.59
N TYR A 48 0.12 18.98 -10.37
CA TYR A 48 1.41 18.82 -9.70
C TYR A 48 1.80 17.33 -9.58
N GLU A 49 0.89 16.48 -9.07
CA GLU A 49 1.17 15.03 -8.94
C GLU A 49 1.44 14.37 -10.29
N ALA A 50 0.68 14.70 -11.33
CA ALA A 50 0.87 14.13 -12.67
C ALA A 50 2.24 14.54 -13.27
N ILE A 51 2.67 15.78 -13.08
CA ILE A 51 3.98 16.28 -13.54
C ILE A 51 5.10 15.56 -12.78
N MET A 52 4.99 15.49 -11.45
CA MET A 52 6.00 14.86 -10.62
C MET A 52 6.10 13.35 -10.89
N ALA A 53 4.99 12.64 -11.06
CA ALA A 53 4.99 11.23 -11.39
C ALA A 53 5.71 10.91 -12.71
N THR A 54 5.60 11.80 -13.69
CA THR A 54 6.33 11.68 -14.98
C THR A 54 7.84 11.91 -14.79
N GLY A 55 8.22 12.87 -13.95
CA GLY A 55 9.61 13.13 -13.57
C GLY A 55 10.24 11.95 -12.82
N ASP A 56 9.48 11.35 -11.90
CA ASP A 56 9.95 10.19 -11.11
C ASP A 56 10.27 8.98 -11.98
N ALA A 57 9.46 8.71 -13.00
CA ALA A 57 9.69 7.59 -13.92
C ALA A 57 11.02 7.70 -14.66
N ARG A 58 11.47 8.94 -14.93
CA ARG A 58 12.77 9.23 -15.56
C ARG A 58 13.91 9.22 -14.56
N ARG A 59 13.68 9.73 -13.35
CA ARG A 59 14.71 9.85 -12.31
C ARG A 59 15.02 8.53 -11.61
N TYR A 60 14.00 7.69 -11.45
CA TYR A 60 14.09 6.38 -10.79
C TYR A 60 13.59 5.28 -11.74
N PRO A 61 14.36 4.95 -12.79
CA PRO A 61 14.01 3.85 -13.70
C PRO A 61 14.11 2.51 -12.97
N PRO A 62 13.35 1.48 -13.39
CA PRO A 62 13.42 0.15 -12.81
C PRO A 62 14.84 -0.44 -12.97
N PRO A 63 15.49 -0.91 -11.87
CA PRO A 63 16.83 -1.47 -11.96
C PRO A 63 16.88 -2.86 -12.59
N GLY A 64 15.76 -3.50 -12.85
CA GLY A 64 15.64 -4.84 -13.41
C GLY A 64 14.85 -4.87 -14.69
N GLN A 65 13.99 -5.86 -14.85
CA GLN A 65 13.15 -6.06 -16.01
C GLN A 65 11.67 -6.07 -15.64
N LEU A 66 10.82 -5.70 -16.60
CA LEU A 66 9.38 -5.84 -16.51
C LEU A 66 8.96 -7.09 -17.30
N VAL A 67 8.39 -8.08 -16.62
CA VAL A 67 8.00 -9.37 -17.19
C VAL A 67 6.47 -9.44 -17.26
N ASP A 68 5.93 -9.77 -18.43
CA ASP A 68 4.49 -9.96 -18.62
C ASP A 68 4.02 -11.27 -17.96
N VAL A 69 3.16 -11.15 -16.96
CA VAL A 69 2.58 -12.27 -16.21
C VAL A 69 1.16 -12.63 -16.65
N GLY A 70 0.72 -12.14 -17.81
CA GLY A 70 -0.60 -12.41 -18.36
C GLY A 70 -1.54 -11.21 -18.25
N GLY A 71 -1.23 -10.13 -18.97
CA GLY A 71 -2.04 -8.93 -19.07
C GLY A 71 -1.55 -7.73 -18.24
N HIS A 72 -0.53 -7.90 -17.44
CA HIS A 72 0.21 -6.83 -16.76
C HIS A 72 1.65 -7.27 -16.51
N ARG A 73 2.56 -6.30 -16.32
CA ARG A 73 3.98 -6.57 -16.13
C ARG A 73 4.40 -6.36 -14.67
N LEU A 74 5.15 -7.33 -14.16
CA LEU A 74 5.79 -7.23 -12.86
C LEU A 74 7.28 -6.93 -12.99
N HIS A 75 7.79 -6.10 -12.11
CA HIS A 75 9.21 -5.80 -11.99
C HIS A 75 9.93 -6.93 -11.26
N LEU A 76 11.07 -7.34 -11.82
CA LEU A 76 11.99 -8.32 -11.24
C LEU A 76 13.42 -7.82 -11.38
N HIS A 77 14.14 -7.76 -10.27
CA HIS A 77 15.56 -7.40 -10.22
C HIS A 77 16.36 -8.54 -9.63
N CYS A 78 17.16 -9.21 -10.46
CA CYS A 78 18.02 -10.31 -10.06
C CYS A 78 19.49 -9.93 -10.17
N VAL A 79 20.26 -10.23 -9.12
CA VAL A 79 21.72 -10.01 -9.04
C VAL A 79 22.41 -11.26 -8.51
N GLY A 80 23.73 -11.35 -8.72
CA GLY A 80 24.51 -12.53 -8.36
C GLY A 80 24.33 -13.71 -9.32
N GLN A 81 25.01 -14.80 -9.02
CA GLN A 81 25.00 -16.04 -9.79
C GLN A 81 25.04 -17.23 -8.84
N GLY A 82 24.57 -18.38 -9.29
CA GLY A 82 24.55 -19.60 -8.48
C GLY A 82 23.16 -20.17 -8.26
N SER A 83 23.09 -21.22 -7.45
CA SER A 83 21.85 -21.96 -7.14
C SER A 83 21.95 -22.48 -5.69
N PRO A 84 20.81 -22.54 -4.97
CA PRO A 84 19.47 -22.16 -5.38
C PRO A 84 19.31 -20.64 -5.54
N THR A 85 18.36 -20.21 -6.37
CA THR A 85 17.99 -18.80 -6.48
C THR A 85 17.18 -18.39 -5.25
N VAL A 86 17.59 -17.29 -4.61
CA VAL A 86 16.85 -16.68 -3.50
C VAL A 86 15.83 -15.68 -4.06
N VAL A 87 14.57 -15.78 -3.63
CA VAL A 87 13.49 -14.88 -4.01
C VAL A 87 13.05 -14.08 -2.80
N LEU A 88 13.17 -12.77 -2.89
CA LEU A 88 12.87 -11.82 -1.82
C LEU A 88 11.48 -11.20 -2.04
N ASP A 89 10.55 -11.43 -1.12
CA ASP A 89 9.19 -10.87 -1.12
C ASP A 89 9.02 -9.92 0.07
N ALA A 90 8.71 -8.66 -0.21
CA ALA A 90 8.66 -7.59 0.78
C ALA A 90 7.31 -7.56 1.54
N GLY A 91 7.22 -6.76 2.61
CA GLY A 91 6.04 -6.62 3.45
C GLY A 91 4.88 -5.88 2.77
N LEU A 92 3.82 -5.62 3.53
CA LEU A 92 2.61 -4.94 3.05
C LEU A 92 2.93 -3.56 2.46
N GLY A 93 2.57 -3.35 1.20
CA GLY A 93 2.82 -2.07 0.51
C GLY A 93 4.29 -1.76 0.26
N GLU A 94 5.19 -2.66 0.59
CA GLU A 94 6.61 -2.57 0.28
C GLU A 94 6.93 -3.20 -1.08
N PHE A 95 8.11 -2.93 -1.59
CA PHE A 95 8.58 -3.42 -2.88
C PHE A 95 10.09 -3.69 -2.84
N SER A 96 10.68 -4.15 -3.93
CA SER A 96 12.05 -4.67 -4.02
C SER A 96 13.12 -3.82 -3.33
N LEU A 97 12.99 -2.50 -3.32
CA LEU A 97 13.96 -1.61 -2.64
C LEU A 97 14.00 -1.79 -1.12
N ALA A 98 12.99 -2.37 -0.49
CA ALA A 98 13.05 -2.71 0.93
C ALA A 98 14.19 -3.69 1.24
N TRP A 99 14.60 -4.47 0.27
CA TRP A 99 15.72 -5.41 0.35
C TRP A 99 17.07 -4.81 -0.07
N GLY A 100 17.13 -3.50 -0.31
CA GLY A 100 18.30 -2.81 -0.85
C GLY A 100 19.59 -2.96 -0.04
N ALA A 101 19.50 -3.20 1.28
CA ALA A 101 20.65 -3.51 2.11
C ALA A 101 21.00 -5.00 2.15
N VAL A 102 20.04 -5.89 1.93
CA VAL A 102 20.19 -7.35 2.06
C VAL A 102 20.56 -8.00 0.73
N GLN A 103 19.87 -7.62 -0.34
CA GLN A 103 20.04 -8.24 -1.66
C GLN A 103 21.49 -8.22 -2.17
N PRO A 104 22.24 -7.10 -2.12
CA PRO A 104 23.62 -7.08 -2.61
C PRO A 104 24.55 -8.00 -1.80
N GLN A 105 24.32 -8.11 -0.49
CA GLN A 105 25.13 -8.97 0.38
C GLN A 105 24.85 -10.45 0.12
N ALA A 106 23.60 -10.84 0.03
CA ALA A 106 23.22 -12.22 -0.28
C ALA A 106 23.67 -12.64 -1.70
N ALA A 107 23.70 -11.69 -2.63
CA ALA A 107 24.13 -11.91 -4.01
C ALA A 107 25.63 -12.22 -4.16
N THR A 108 26.44 -12.04 -3.14
CA THR A 108 27.85 -12.49 -3.13
C THR A 108 27.98 -14.01 -3.08
N SER A 109 26.94 -14.72 -2.60
CA SER A 109 26.97 -16.16 -2.37
C SER A 109 26.09 -16.94 -3.35
N THR A 110 25.06 -16.34 -3.91
CA THR A 110 24.13 -17.01 -4.84
C THR A 110 23.37 -15.98 -5.70
N ARG A 111 22.51 -16.46 -6.59
CA ARG A 111 21.59 -15.60 -7.34
C ARG A 111 20.44 -15.15 -6.44
N VAL A 112 20.13 -13.84 -6.42
CA VAL A 112 19.10 -13.24 -5.57
C VAL A 112 18.21 -12.35 -6.41
N CYS A 113 16.91 -12.61 -6.37
CA CYS A 113 15.87 -11.88 -7.10
C CYS A 113 14.92 -11.19 -6.09
N ALA A 114 14.75 -9.89 -6.21
CA ALA A 114 13.70 -9.14 -5.54
C ALA A 114 12.68 -8.68 -6.59
N TYR A 115 11.39 -8.68 -6.23
CA TYR A 115 10.33 -8.31 -7.15
C TYR A 115 9.32 -7.35 -6.51
N ASP A 116 8.54 -6.70 -7.36
CA ASP A 116 7.45 -5.83 -6.93
C ASP A 116 6.12 -6.52 -7.26
N ARG A 117 5.25 -6.67 -6.27
CA ARG A 117 3.88 -7.13 -6.49
C ARG A 117 3.12 -6.12 -7.36
N ALA A 118 2.09 -6.58 -8.06
CA ALA A 118 1.33 -5.74 -8.98
C ALA A 118 0.82 -4.44 -8.32
N GLY A 119 1.04 -3.33 -9.00
CA GLY A 119 0.70 -1.98 -8.54
C GLY A 119 1.70 -1.33 -7.58
N LEU A 120 2.68 -2.07 -7.06
CA LEU A 120 3.73 -1.56 -6.18
C LEU A 120 5.02 -1.28 -6.97
N GLY A 121 5.85 -0.39 -6.44
CA GLY A 121 7.15 -0.03 -7.03
C GLY A 121 7.06 0.31 -8.50
N TRP A 122 7.70 -0.49 -9.33
CA TRP A 122 7.70 -0.35 -10.80
C TRP A 122 6.70 -1.26 -11.52
N SER A 123 6.08 -2.22 -10.80
CA SER A 123 5.08 -3.13 -11.38
C SER A 123 3.83 -2.40 -11.83
N GLU A 124 3.24 -2.86 -12.93
CA GLU A 124 1.94 -2.37 -13.40
C GLU A 124 0.81 -2.83 -12.48
N PRO A 125 -0.32 -2.12 -12.44
CA PRO A 125 -1.51 -2.59 -11.74
C PRO A 125 -1.96 -3.95 -12.29
N GLY A 126 -2.30 -4.86 -11.39
CA GLY A 126 -2.88 -6.16 -11.71
C GLY A 126 -4.39 -6.22 -11.43
N PRO A 127 -4.96 -7.42 -11.33
CA PRO A 127 -6.35 -7.62 -10.93
C PRO A 127 -6.66 -6.93 -9.59
N SER A 128 -7.93 -6.54 -9.40
CA SER A 128 -8.37 -5.82 -8.19
C SER A 128 -8.26 -6.65 -6.90
N GLN A 129 -8.33 -7.97 -6.99
CA GLN A 129 -8.16 -8.86 -5.85
C GLN A 129 -6.66 -9.00 -5.52
N ARG A 130 -6.23 -8.42 -4.40
CA ARG A 130 -4.83 -8.39 -3.94
C ARG A 130 -4.60 -9.36 -2.77
N SER A 131 -4.97 -10.63 -2.95
CA SER A 131 -4.83 -11.67 -1.92
C SER A 131 -3.48 -12.40 -1.99
N PRO A 132 -3.02 -13.02 -0.88
CA PRO A 132 -1.81 -13.86 -0.88
C PRO A 132 -1.85 -14.99 -1.91
N GLN A 133 -3.03 -15.54 -2.21
CA GLN A 133 -3.20 -16.54 -3.28
C GLN A 133 -2.87 -15.96 -4.66
N GLN A 134 -3.37 -14.75 -4.95
CA GLN A 134 -3.07 -14.06 -6.20
C GLN A 134 -1.57 -13.75 -6.32
N PHE A 135 -0.93 -13.33 -5.22
CA PHE A 135 0.50 -13.07 -5.20
C PHE A 135 1.33 -14.32 -5.47
N ALA A 136 0.96 -15.46 -4.91
CA ALA A 136 1.65 -16.72 -5.16
C ALA A 136 1.55 -17.15 -6.64
N ALA A 137 0.38 -16.99 -7.25
CA ALA A 137 0.17 -17.30 -8.67
C ALA A 137 0.96 -16.33 -9.59
N GLU A 138 0.94 -15.03 -9.29
CA GLU A 138 1.71 -14.02 -10.03
C GLU A 138 3.22 -14.26 -9.89
N LEU A 139 3.70 -14.62 -8.70
CA LEU A 139 5.11 -14.93 -8.46
C LEU A 139 5.58 -16.15 -9.29
N HIS A 140 4.79 -17.23 -9.29
CA HIS A 140 5.11 -18.40 -10.11
C HIS A 140 5.18 -18.07 -11.60
N MET A 141 4.20 -17.29 -12.10
CA MET A 141 4.19 -16.84 -13.48
C MET A 141 5.41 -15.95 -13.80
N LEU A 142 5.75 -15.02 -12.87
CA LEU A 142 6.91 -14.14 -12.99
C LEU A 142 8.22 -14.92 -13.12
N LEU A 143 8.47 -15.85 -12.21
CA LEU A 143 9.69 -16.67 -12.22
C LEU A 143 9.78 -17.54 -13.46
N THR A 144 8.67 -18.17 -13.85
CA THR A 144 8.61 -19.00 -15.06
C THR A 144 8.91 -18.18 -16.33
N LYS A 145 8.25 -17.02 -16.48
CA LYS A 145 8.38 -16.20 -17.70
C LYS A 145 9.67 -15.38 -17.76
N SER A 146 10.29 -15.08 -16.61
CA SER A 146 11.61 -14.45 -16.59
C SER A 146 12.76 -15.41 -16.92
N GLY A 147 12.50 -16.73 -17.01
CA GLY A 147 13.51 -17.75 -17.24
C GLY A 147 14.31 -18.13 -15.99
N GLU A 148 13.90 -17.65 -14.83
CA GLU A 148 14.49 -18.07 -13.55
C GLU A 148 14.10 -19.53 -13.26
N ARG A 149 15.07 -20.30 -12.81
CA ARG A 149 14.87 -21.74 -12.58
C ARG A 149 14.98 -22.06 -11.11
N GLY A 150 14.03 -22.86 -10.63
CA GLY A 150 14.10 -23.44 -9.28
C GLY A 150 15.17 -24.54 -9.16
N PRO A 151 15.37 -25.11 -7.95
CA PRO A 151 14.54 -24.79 -6.78
C PRO A 151 14.92 -23.45 -6.15
N TYR A 152 13.92 -22.77 -5.51
CA TYR A 152 14.05 -21.45 -4.90
C TYR A 152 14.20 -21.54 -3.39
N VAL A 153 14.93 -20.60 -2.79
CA VAL A 153 14.80 -20.26 -1.37
C VAL A 153 13.89 -19.02 -1.27
N LEU A 154 12.72 -19.17 -0.68
CA LEU A 154 11.76 -18.08 -0.51
C LEU A 154 12.09 -17.32 0.77
N VAL A 155 12.36 -16.03 0.67
CA VAL A 155 12.56 -15.11 1.81
C VAL A 155 11.39 -14.14 1.85
N ALA A 156 10.58 -14.23 2.89
CA ALA A 156 9.30 -13.52 2.94
C ALA A 156 9.15 -12.72 4.23
N HIS A 157 8.91 -11.41 4.07
CA HIS A 157 8.69 -10.49 5.18
C HIS A 157 7.21 -10.25 5.44
N SER A 158 6.80 -10.27 6.71
CA SER A 158 5.46 -9.87 7.15
C SER A 158 4.34 -10.63 6.41
N ILE A 159 3.43 -9.95 5.69
CA ILE A 159 2.32 -10.54 4.94
C ILE A 159 2.77 -11.57 3.90
N SER A 160 3.94 -11.38 3.33
CA SER A 160 4.48 -12.26 2.29
C SER A 160 4.83 -13.66 2.79
N GLY A 161 4.90 -13.88 4.10
CA GLY A 161 4.94 -15.23 4.67
C GLY A 161 3.76 -16.10 4.25
N LYS A 162 2.57 -15.51 4.07
CA LYS A 162 1.40 -16.21 3.54
C LYS A 162 1.58 -16.59 2.06
N THR A 163 2.11 -15.66 1.26
CA THR A 163 2.43 -15.90 -0.15
C THR A 163 3.44 -17.04 -0.31
N ALA A 164 4.55 -16.99 0.44
CA ALA A 164 5.60 -18.01 0.36
C ALA A 164 5.08 -19.42 0.76
N ARG A 165 4.25 -19.51 1.79
CA ARG A 165 3.63 -20.79 2.21
C ARG A 165 2.66 -21.33 1.15
N LEU A 166 1.85 -20.48 0.53
CA LEU A 166 0.95 -20.90 -0.57
C LEU A 166 1.76 -21.34 -1.78
N PHE A 167 2.80 -20.58 -2.17
CA PHE A 167 3.69 -20.96 -3.25
C PHE A 167 4.33 -22.33 -2.99
N ALA A 168 4.91 -22.54 -1.80
CA ALA A 168 5.54 -23.81 -1.44
C ALA A 168 4.54 -24.99 -1.42
N SER A 169 3.31 -24.77 -0.99
CA SER A 169 2.26 -25.78 -1.03
C SER A 169 1.81 -26.13 -2.44
N GLN A 170 1.76 -25.16 -3.35
CA GLN A 170 1.31 -25.36 -4.73
C GLN A 170 2.44 -25.87 -5.64
N HIS A 171 3.70 -25.50 -5.37
CA HIS A 171 4.88 -25.81 -6.16
C HIS A 171 6.01 -26.42 -5.31
N PRO A 172 5.75 -27.55 -4.61
CA PRO A 172 6.69 -28.08 -3.61
C PRO A 172 8.05 -28.50 -4.21
N ASN A 173 8.08 -28.90 -5.46
CA ASN A 173 9.32 -29.31 -6.14
C ASN A 173 10.18 -28.11 -6.58
N GLU A 174 9.62 -26.91 -6.57
CA GLU A 174 10.34 -25.69 -6.96
C GLU A 174 10.94 -24.96 -5.74
N VAL A 175 10.74 -25.45 -4.51
CA VAL A 175 11.22 -24.82 -3.27
C VAL A 175 12.30 -25.66 -2.63
N ALA A 176 13.47 -25.07 -2.41
CA ALA A 176 14.58 -25.66 -1.67
C ALA A 176 14.53 -25.37 -0.17
N GLY A 177 13.94 -24.25 0.23
CA GLY A 177 13.83 -23.83 1.63
C GLY A 177 13.10 -22.51 1.78
N MET A 178 12.89 -22.07 3.01
CA MET A 178 12.15 -20.86 3.32
C MET A 178 12.78 -20.09 4.49
N VAL A 179 12.80 -18.77 4.40
CA VAL A 179 13.17 -17.85 5.48
C VAL A 179 11.98 -16.92 5.71
N LEU A 180 11.40 -16.99 6.89
CA LEU A 180 10.29 -16.13 7.31
C LEU A 180 10.83 -15.03 8.22
N VAL A 181 10.70 -13.78 7.77
CA VAL A 181 11.21 -12.61 8.47
C VAL A 181 10.01 -11.86 9.05
N ASP A 182 9.84 -11.92 10.36
CA ASP A 182 8.71 -11.33 11.10
C ASP A 182 7.36 -11.60 10.42
N ALA A 183 7.20 -12.82 9.91
CA ALA A 183 6.14 -13.19 9.00
C ALA A 183 4.79 -13.33 9.70
N ARG A 184 3.74 -12.78 9.07
CA ARG A 184 2.38 -12.88 9.57
C ARG A 184 1.80 -14.26 9.32
N HIS A 185 1.31 -14.90 10.38
CA HIS A 185 0.60 -16.17 10.34
C HIS A 185 -0.91 -15.94 10.41
N GLU A 186 -1.72 -16.77 9.75
CA GLU A 186 -3.18 -16.66 9.75
C GLU A 186 -3.81 -16.73 11.16
N ALA A 187 -3.22 -17.48 12.08
CA ALA A 187 -3.68 -17.55 13.47
C ALA A 187 -3.59 -16.21 14.22
N VAL A 188 -2.81 -15.25 13.75
CA VAL A 188 -2.79 -13.90 14.33
C VAL A 188 -4.09 -13.18 13.99
N ASP A 189 -4.55 -13.30 12.74
CA ASP A 189 -5.80 -12.67 12.29
C ASP A 189 -7.03 -13.26 13.00
N GLU A 190 -7.00 -14.56 13.31
CA GLU A 190 -8.11 -15.29 13.96
C GLU A 190 -8.25 -14.95 15.46
N ARG A 191 -7.22 -14.37 16.07
CA ARG A 191 -7.27 -13.93 17.48
C ARG A 191 -7.89 -12.56 17.69
N LEU A 192 -8.09 -11.81 16.61
CA LEU A 192 -8.80 -10.53 16.68
C LEU A 192 -10.29 -10.79 16.90
N THR A 193 -10.88 -10.17 17.90
CA THR A 193 -12.32 -10.26 18.14
C THR A 193 -13.09 -9.58 17.01
N LEU A 194 -14.34 -10.01 16.78
CA LEU A 194 -15.22 -9.39 15.79
C LEU A 194 -15.37 -7.88 16.05
N GLU A 195 -15.42 -7.47 17.32
CA GLU A 195 -15.50 -6.08 17.74
C GLU A 195 -14.22 -5.30 17.38
N GLN A 196 -13.03 -5.88 17.58
CA GLN A 196 -11.77 -5.28 17.15
C GLN A 196 -11.67 -5.18 15.64
N LEU A 197 -12.18 -6.18 14.91
CA LEU A 197 -12.21 -6.16 13.44
C LEU A 197 -13.19 -5.09 12.90
N THR A 198 -14.37 -4.90 13.53
CA THR A 198 -15.40 -3.96 13.05
C THR A 198 -15.18 -2.52 13.50
N ALA A 199 -14.70 -2.28 14.71
CA ALA A 199 -14.43 -0.93 15.22
C ALA A 199 -13.22 -0.28 14.52
N GLU A 200 -12.19 -1.10 14.23
CA GLU A 200 -11.05 -0.65 13.41
C GLU A 200 -11.47 -0.37 11.96
N ASP A 201 -12.46 -1.08 11.44
CA ASP A 201 -12.83 -1.03 10.02
C ASP A 201 -13.42 0.31 9.56
N ASP A 202 -14.25 1.00 10.33
CA ASP A 202 -14.88 2.25 9.89
C ASP A 202 -13.91 3.43 10.01
N GLN A 203 -13.18 3.54 11.10
CA GLN A 203 -12.16 4.56 11.28
C GLN A 203 -11.01 4.35 10.29
N GLN A 204 -10.58 3.10 10.12
CA GLN A 204 -9.56 2.70 9.16
C GLN A 204 -9.99 3.03 7.73
N ARG A 205 -11.23 2.74 7.32
CA ARG A 205 -11.76 3.08 5.99
C ARG A 205 -11.79 4.58 5.73
N GLN A 206 -12.22 5.36 6.71
CA GLN A 206 -12.21 6.84 6.61
C GLN A 206 -10.78 7.36 6.43
N PHE A 207 -9.85 6.89 7.25
CA PHE A 207 -8.44 7.25 7.15
C PHE A 207 -7.85 6.85 5.78
N GLN A 208 -8.12 5.63 5.32
CA GLN A 208 -7.67 5.13 4.01
C GLN A 208 -8.22 5.99 2.86
N ASN A 209 -9.50 6.35 2.90
CA ASN A 209 -10.10 7.22 1.90
C ASN A 209 -9.47 8.61 1.91
N MET A 210 -9.23 9.17 3.09
CA MET A 210 -8.53 10.45 3.23
C MET A 210 -7.13 10.39 2.60
N ILE A 211 -6.33 9.37 2.91
CA ILE A 211 -4.99 9.20 2.34
C ILE A 211 -5.03 9.05 0.82
N LYS A 212 -5.99 8.31 0.26
CA LYS A 212 -6.17 8.19 -1.20
C LYS A 212 -6.41 9.55 -1.85
N TRP A 213 -7.29 10.37 -1.27
CA TRP A 213 -7.54 11.71 -1.78
C TRP A 213 -6.32 12.61 -1.64
N MET A 214 -5.66 12.60 -0.49
CA MET A 214 -4.43 13.35 -0.28
C MET A 214 -3.34 12.99 -1.31
N ALA A 215 -3.19 11.70 -1.62
CA ALA A 215 -2.24 11.23 -2.61
C ALA A 215 -2.57 11.76 -4.02
N ARG A 216 -3.84 11.70 -4.44
CA ARG A 216 -4.29 12.18 -5.76
C ARG A 216 -4.04 13.67 -5.97
N PHE A 217 -4.03 14.45 -4.90
CA PHE A 217 -3.74 15.89 -4.94
C PHE A 217 -2.28 16.23 -4.56
N GLY A 218 -1.39 15.23 -4.52
CA GLY A 218 0.04 15.41 -4.26
C GLY A 218 0.40 15.76 -2.81
N LEU A 219 -0.57 15.80 -1.88
CA LEU A 219 -0.32 16.15 -0.48
C LEU A 219 0.53 15.10 0.23
N VAL A 220 0.34 13.82 -0.09
CA VAL A 220 1.17 12.75 0.48
C VAL A 220 2.62 12.92 0.02
N ARG A 221 2.83 13.25 -1.25
CA ARG A 221 4.18 13.51 -1.78
C ARG A 221 4.86 14.67 -1.08
N LEU A 222 4.16 15.77 -0.86
CA LEU A 222 4.71 16.96 -0.20
C LEU A 222 5.07 16.72 1.27
N LEU A 223 4.24 15.96 1.97
CA LEU A 223 4.36 15.77 3.42
C LEU A 223 5.13 14.51 3.80
N TRP A 224 4.92 13.41 3.07
CA TRP A 224 5.44 12.10 3.41
C TRP A 224 6.79 11.79 2.77
N ALA A 225 6.96 12.06 1.47
CA ALA A 225 8.19 11.68 0.78
C ALA A 225 9.47 12.25 1.42
N PRO A 226 9.51 13.52 1.86
CA PRO A 226 10.66 14.06 2.59
C PRO A 226 10.84 13.48 4.00
N ALA A 227 9.74 13.11 4.67
CA ALA A 227 9.75 12.61 6.04
C ALA A 227 10.03 11.09 6.12
N TRP A 228 9.88 10.35 5.01
CA TRP A 228 9.96 8.90 5.00
C TRP A 228 11.24 8.33 5.65
N PRO A 229 12.45 8.87 5.38
CA PRO A 229 13.67 8.35 5.98
C PRO A 229 13.69 8.46 7.51
N SER A 230 12.94 9.39 8.08
CA SER A 230 12.90 9.64 9.53
C SER A 230 11.88 8.78 10.27
N VAL A 231 10.92 8.19 9.55
CA VAL A 231 9.82 7.43 10.17
C VAL A 231 9.90 5.92 9.94
N GLN A 232 10.77 5.47 9.04
CA GLN A 232 10.90 4.05 8.72
C GLN A 232 12.11 3.44 9.44
N PRO A 233 11.90 2.57 10.45
CA PRO A 233 12.98 1.86 11.12
C PRO A 233 13.82 1.03 10.13
N GLY A 234 15.14 1.00 10.30
CA GLY A 234 16.05 0.24 9.44
C GLY A 234 16.43 0.96 8.13
N SER A 235 15.78 2.10 7.83
CA SER A 235 16.11 2.88 6.63
C SER A 235 17.54 3.45 6.65
N GLU A 236 18.13 3.60 7.82
CA GLU A 236 19.52 4.05 8.01
C GLU A 236 20.54 3.13 7.33
N ASN A 237 20.20 1.86 7.13
CA ASN A 237 21.03 0.87 6.46
C ASN A 237 20.96 0.96 4.91
N LEU A 238 20.04 1.79 4.39
CA LEU A 238 19.90 2.04 2.96
C LEU A 238 20.70 3.28 2.55
N SER A 239 21.17 3.32 1.30
CA SER A 239 21.81 4.53 0.77
C SER A 239 20.83 5.72 0.78
N PRO A 240 21.31 6.96 0.91
CA PRO A 240 20.47 8.16 0.85
C PRO A 240 19.61 8.21 -0.43
N GLU A 241 20.18 7.73 -1.52
CA GLU A 241 19.51 7.68 -2.82
C GLU A 241 18.35 6.68 -2.84
N THR A 242 18.58 5.46 -2.32
CA THR A 242 17.56 4.43 -2.16
C THR A 242 16.43 4.91 -1.24
N ARG A 243 16.77 5.54 -0.11
CA ARG A 243 15.77 6.12 0.80
C ARG A 243 14.89 7.15 0.12
N THR A 244 15.50 8.05 -0.65
CA THR A 244 14.74 9.06 -1.41
C THR A 244 13.84 8.42 -2.45
N ALA A 245 14.34 7.43 -3.19
CA ALA A 245 13.57 6.69 -4.18
C ALA A 245 12.34 5.99 -3.56
N ILE A 246 12.52 5.32 -2.42
CA ILE A 246 11.42 4.68 -1.70
C ILE A 246 10.37 5.72 -1.29
N GLY A 247 10.76 6.82 -0.66
CA GLY A 247 9.84 7.87 -0.22
C GLY A 247 9.00 8.44 -1.37
N VAL A 248 9.65 8.69 -2.51
CA VAL A 248 9.00 9.20 -3.73
C VAL A 248 8.05 8.17 -4.33
N LEU A 249 8.48 6.92 -4.47
CA LEU A 249 7.68 5.85 -5.08
C LEU A 249 6.49 5.47 -4.19
N GLN A 250 6.67 5.42 -2.87
CA GLN A 250 5.58 5.14 -1.92
C GLN A 250 4.53 6.24 -1.84
N ALA A 251 4.88 7.49 -2.16
CA ALA A 251 3.93 8.59 -2.16
C ALA A 251 3.01 8.63 -3.39
N ARG A 252 3.25 7.80 -4.40
CA ARG A 252 2.42 7.75 -5.61
C ARG A 252 1.01 7.24 -5.30
N PRO A 253 -0.05 7.83 -5.87
CA PRO A 253 -1.44 7.40 -5.65
C PRO A 253 -1.65 5.91 -5.91
N ARG A 254 -1.10 5.39 -7.01
CA ARG A 254 -1.17 3.97 -7.37
C ARG A 254 -0.58 3.06 -6.30
N GLN A 255 0.59 3.41 -5.77
CA GLN A 255 1.27 2.67 -4.70
C GLN A 255 0.40 2.56 -3.45
N ILE A 256 -0.16 3.70 -3.02
CA ILE A 256 -1.03 3.78 -1.85
C ILE A 256 -2.31 2.96 -2.05
N GLU A 257 -2.97 3.11 -3.20
CA GLU A 257 -4.19 2.36 -3.52
C GLU A 257 -3.96 0.85 -3.48
N ASN A 258 -2.84 0.35 -4.05
CA ASN A 258 -2.52 -1.08 -4.04
C ASN A 258 -2.08 -1.58 -2.66
N ALA A 259 -1.29 -0.80 -1.91
CA ALA A 259 -0.94 -1.14 -0.54
C ALA A 259 -2.18 -1.29 0.37
N LEU A 260 -3.16 -0.41 0.21
CA LEU A 260 -4.43 -0.48 0.93
C LEU A 260 -5.29 -1.67 0.49
N ALA A 261 -5.28 -2.01 -0.81
CA ALA A 261 -5.96 -3.20 -1.33
C ALA A 261 -5.35 -4.50 -0.81
N GLU A 262 -4.01 -4.59 -0.72
CA GLU A 262 -3.31 -5.72 -0.07
C GLU A 262 -3.71 -5.85 1.40
N GLY A 263 -3.76 -4.73 2.13
CA GLY A 263 -4.21 -4.72 3.53
C GLY A 263 -5.63 -5.19 3.72
N ALA A 264 -6.54 -4.79 2.83
CA ALA A 264 -7.94 -5.22 2.88
C ALA A 264 -8.11 -6.71 2.59
N ALA A 265 -7.31 -7.28 1.68
CA ALA A 265 -7.37 -8.69 1.28
C ALA A 265 -6.45 -9.61 2.12
N ARG A 266 -5.85 -9.12 3.21
CA ARG A 266 -4.85 -9.85 4.02
C ARG A 266 -5.34 -11.18 4.60
N THR A 267 -6.65 -11.33 4.77
CA THR A 267 -7.29 -12.53 5.36
C THR A 267 -7.92 -13.45 4.32
N ASP A 268 -8.04 -13.02 3.06
CA ASP A 268 -8.78 -13.73 2.02
C ASP A 268 -8.28 -15.16 1.74
N SER A 269 -7.02 -15.43 2.03
CA SER A 269 -6.40 -16.74 1.83
C SER A 269 -6.23 -17.57 3.10
N ASN A 270 -6.77 -17.14 4.25
CA ASN A 270 -6.54 -17.84 5.52
C ASN A 270 -7.09 -19.28 5.53
N SER A 271 -8.23 -19.52 4.87
CA SER A 271 -8.79 -20.89 4.73
C SER A 271 -7.87 -21.80 3.90
N LEU A 272 -7.30 -21.30 2.82
CA LEU A 272 -6.34 -22.04 1.99
C LEU A 272 -5.04 -22.33 2.76
N LEU A 273 -4.57 -21.38 3.55
CA LEU A 273 -3.37 -21.56 4.37
C LEU A 273 -3.51 -22.64 5.45
N ARG A 274 -4.71 -22.78 6.03
CA ARG A 274 -5.00 -23.86 6.98
C ARG A 274 -4.92 -25.26 6.34
N SER A 275 -5.27 -25.37 5.08
CA SER A 275 -5.20 -26.62 4.30
C SER A 275 -3.91 -26.75 3.49
N ALA A 276 -3.01 -25.78 3.56
CA ALA A 276 -1.76 -25.79 2.82
C ALA A 276 -0.86 -26.93 3.29
N ALA A 277 -0.25 -27.64 2.35
CA ALA A 277 0.68 -28.70 2.66
C ALA A 277 1.88 -28.15 3.48
N PRO A 278 2.38 -28.89 4.45
CA PRO A 278 3.56 -28.51 5.20
C PRO A 278 4.80 -28.45 4.29
N LEU A 279 5.81 -27.72 4.74
CA LEU A 279 7.07 -27.59 3.99
C LEU A 279 7.86 -28.91 3.87
N GLY A 280 7.49 -29.92 4.68
CA GLY A 280 8.19 -31.21 4.78
C GLY A 280 9.59 -31.06 5.38
N ASP A 281 10.56 -31.82 4.86
CA ASP A 281 11.94 -31.82 5.35
C ASP A 281 12.80 -30.66 4.83
N LYS A 282 12.18 -29.69 4.15
CA LYS A 282 12.92 -28.54 3.61
C LYS A 282 13.33 -27.60 4.74
N PRO A 283 14.54 -27.01 4.66
CA PRO A 283 15.02 -26.05 5.65
C PRO A 283 14.06 -24.86 5.82
N LEU A 284 13.73 -24.55 7.08
CA LEU A 284 12.94 -23.39 7.48
C LEU A 284 13.69 -22.59 8.52
N ILE A 285 13.88 -21.30 8.26
CA ILE A 285 14.41 -20.34 9.22
C ILE A 285 13.31 -19.34 9.53
N VAL A 286 13.08 -19.08 10.82
CA VAL A 286 12.14 -18.06 11.28
C VAL A 286 12.89 -17.00 12.07
N LEU A 287 12.85 -15.76 11.57
CA LEU A 287 13.40 -14.59 12.24
C LEU A 287 12.23 -13.77 12.75
N ALA A 288 12.17 -13.55 14.07
CA ALA A 288 11.14 -12.72 14.69
C ALA A 288 11.80 -11.53 15.39
N SER A 289 11.19 -10.34 15.29
CA SER A 289 11.68 -9.18 16.01
C SER A 289 11.37 -9.35 17.51
N ALA A 290 12.29 -8.90 18.38
CA ALA A 290 12.07 -8.91 19.82
C ALA A 290 10.83 -8.08 20.22
N GLN A 291 10.55 -7.00 19.52
CA GLN A 291 9.37 -6.17 19.74
C GLN A 291 8.07 -6.88 19.39
N SER A 292 8.06 -7.65 18.30
CA SER A 292 6.89 -8.47 17.93
C SER A 292 6.62 -9.59 18.96
N ILE A 293 7.67 -10.17 19.55
CA ILE A 293 7.55 -11.20 20.58
C ILE A 293 6.98 -10.62 21.88
N ASP A 294 7.39 -9.42 22.27
CA ASP A 294 6.96 -8.81 23.53
C ASP A 294 5.47 -8.43 23.57
N HIS A 295 4.86 -8.16 22.41
CA HIS A 295 3.44 -7.85 22.30
C HIS A 295 2.53 -9.08 22.20
N LEU A 296 3.09 -10.30 22.08
CA LEU A 296 2.31 -11.54 21.99
C LEU A 296 2.37 -12.32 23.32
N PRO A 297 1.29 -12.34 24.13
CA PRO A 297 1.26 -13.03 25.43
C PRO A 297 1.62 -14.54 25.35
N PHE A 298 1.45 -15.13 24.18
CA PHE A 298 1.74 -16.54 23.92
C PHE A 298 3.25 -16.85 23.94
N TRP A 299 4.09 -16.00 23.38
CA TRP A 299 5.54 -16.23 23.28
C TRP A 299 6.26 -16.09 24.62
N ARG A 300 5.77 -15.21 25.51
CA ARG A 300 6.31 -15.10 26.89
C ARG A 300 6.20 -16.37 27.71
N LYS A 301 5.24 -17.27 27.42
CA LYS A 301 5.06 -18.55 28.14
C LYS A 301 5.98 -19.65 27.64
N HIS A 302 6.53 -19.56 26.42
CA HIS A 302 7.25 -20.67 25.77
C HIS A 302 8.72 -20.33 25.45
N SER A 303 9.20 -19.12 25.70
CA SER A 303 10.59 -18.72 25.48
C SER A 303 11.53 -19.01 26.66
N LYS A 304 11.07 -19.77 27.63
CA LYS A 304 11.87 -20.21 28.80
C LYS A 304 12.07 -21.75 28.83
N ALA A 305 12.21 -22.37 27.69
CA ALA A 305 12.60 -23.75 27.56
C ALA A 305 13.87 -23.89 26.72
#